data_f75fad2a27ff3017f9dc52c84eb33171
#
_entry.id   f75fad2a27ff3017f9dc52c84eb33171
#
_cell.length_a   1.000
_cell.length_b   1.000
_cell.length_c   1.000
_cell.angle_alpha   90.00
_cell.angle_beta   90.00
_cell.angle_gamma   90.00
#
_symmetry.space_group_name_H-M   'P 1'
#
loop_
_entity.id
_entity.type
_entity.pdbx_description
1 polymer ?
#
loop_
_entity_poly.entity_id
_entity_poly.type
_entity_poly.pdbx_seq_one_letter_code
_entity_poly.pdbx_strand_id
1 'polypeptide(L)'
;MRSGVQYAEGDDGMNHVDLHIHSACSDSSLTVAQILSLAGESHMQMISITDHDTFAAYQHIPYDTLPCTLIKGIEISAYDHVAKRQVHILGYGFGEATPHVDALCEAALRQRNSISLWQV
;
A
#
# COMPACT_ATOMS: atom_id res chain seq x y z
N MET A 1 -11.37 2.71 -1.16
CA MET A 1 -10.00 2.24 -1.45
C MET A 1 -9.53 2.83 -2.77
N ARG A 2 -8.34 3.35 -2.79
CA ARG A 2 -7.78 3.95 -4.00
C ARG A 2 -7.12 2.90 -4.87
N SER A 3 -7.47 2.87 -6.14
CA SER A 3 -6.83 2.00 -7.14
C SER A 3 -5.81 2.74 -7.99
N GLY A 4 -5.59 4.03 -7.76
CA GLY A 4 -4.63 4.84 -8.49
C GLY A 4 -4.30 6.10 -7.71
N VAL A 5 -3.43 6.93 -8.29
CA VAL A 5 -2.96 8.16 -7.65
C VAL A 5 -3.35 9.34 -8.52
N GLN A 6 -4.11 10.27 -7.93
CA GLN A 6 -4.46 11.52 -8.58
C GLN A 6 -4.23 12.67 -7.60
N TYR A 7 -3.48 13.66 -8.04
CA TYR A 7 -3.16 14.82 -7.22
C TYR A 7 -3.60 16.08 -7.93
N ALA A 8 -4.06 17.07 -7.16
CA ALA A 8 -4.46 18.36 -7.71
C ALA A 8 -3.26 19.09 -8.30
N GLU A 9 -3.43 19.63 -9.50
CA GLU A 9 -2.41 20.47 -10.12
C GLU A 9 -2.45 21.88 -9.55
N GLY A 10 -1.30 22.52 -9.51
CA GLY A 10 -1.19 23.92 -9.16
C GLY A 10 -1.45 24.23 -7.70
N ASP A 11 -1.31 23.24 -6.85
CA ASP A 11 -1.44 23.47 -5.43
C ASP A 11 -0.33 24.42 -4.93
N ASP A 12 -0.68 25.31 -4.05
CA ASP A 12 0.10 26.48 -3.67
C ASP A 12 1.14 26.23 -2.58
N GLY A 13 1.69 25.01 -2.52
CA GLY A 13 2.75 24.69 -1.56
C GLY A 13 2.24 24.24 -0.20
N MET A 14 0.96 23.90 -0.09
CA MET A 14 0.46 23.24 1.10
C MET A 14 1.08 21.84 1.20
N ASN A 15 1.21 21.36 2.43
CA ASN A 15 1.77 20.04 2.69
C ASN A 15 0.85 18.96 2.13
N HIS A 16 1.37 18.18 1.19
CA HIS A 16 0.61 17.07 0.60
C HIS A 16 1.10 15.76 1.18
N VAL A 17 0.16 15.03 1.76
CA VAL A 17 0.42 13.72 2.35
C VAL A 17 -0.62 12.74 1.81
N ASP A 18 -0.18 11.58 1.32
CA ASP A 18 -1.08 10.51 0.92
C ASP A 18 -0.56 9.20 1.49
N LEU A 19 -1.27 8.69 2.50
CA LEU A 19 -0.87 7.48 3.24
C LEU A 19 -1.72 6.26 2.86
N HIS A 20 -2.40 6.28 1.72
CA HIS A 20 -3.22 5.16 1.29
C HIS A 20 -3.15 5.02 -0.23
N ILE A 21 -2.10 4.38 -0.71
CA ILE A 21 -1.83 4.21 -2.15
C ILE A 21 -1.62 2.72 -2.42
N HIS A 22 -2.20 2.23 -3.51
CA HIS A 22 -1.98 0.86 -3.97
C HIS A 22 -1.14 0.85 -5.24
N SER A 23 -0.24 -0.12 -5.34
CA SER A 23 0.59 -0.33 -6.52
C SER A 23 0.14 -1.56 -7.31
N ALA A 24 0.82 -1.82 -8.40
CA ALA A 24 0.60 -3.01 -9.21
C ALA A 24 0.97 -4.30 -8.47
N CYS A 25 1.60 -4.21 -7.30
CA CYS A 25 1.85 -5.38 -6.45
C CYS A 25 0.59 -5.90 -5.76
N SER A 26 -0.50 -5.13 -5.75
CA SER A 26 -1.80 -5.61 -5.28
C SER A 26 -2.89 -5.35 -6.32
N ASP A 27 -3.64 -4.26 -6.24
CA ASP A 27 -4.83 -4.06 -7.06
C ASP A 27 -4.83 -2.80 -7.93
N SER A 28 -3.71 -2.12 -8.06
CA SER A 28 -3.58 -0.95 -8.93
C SER A 28 -2.83 -1.33 -10.21
N SER A 29 -2.99 -0.53 -11.25
CA SER A 29 -2.22 -0.66 -12.48
C SER A 29 -0.91 0.14 -12.46
N LEU A 30 -0.70 0.97 -11.43
CA LEU A 30 0.47 1.82 -11.33
C LEU A 30 1.66 1.07 -10.74
N THR A 31 2.78 1.10 -11.42
CA THR A 31 4.03 0.57 -10.88
C THR A 31 4.58 1.48 -9.79
N VAL A 32 5.49 0.95 -8.98
CA VAL A 32 6.18 1.77 -7.97
C VAL A 32 6.85 2.98 -8.60
N ALA A 33 7.52 2.79 -9.75
CA ALA A 33 8.18 3.89 -10.45
C ALA A 33 7.19 4.98 -10.87
N GLN A 34 6.02 4.59 -11.35
CA GLN A 34 4.98 5.55 -11.74
C GLN A 34 4.43 6.31 -10.53
N ILE A 35 4.22 5.62 -9.41
CA ILE A 35 3.74 6.26 -8.17
C ILE A 35 4.76 7.29 -7.69
N LEU A 36 6.04 6.93 -7.66
CA LEU A 36 7.10 7.85 -7.22
C LEU A 36 7.23 9.05 -8.16
N SER A 37 7.10 8.83 -9.46
CA SER A 37 7.14 9.90 -10.45
C SER A 37 5.99 10.89 -10.24
N LEU A 38 4.77 10.39 -10.04
CA LEU A 38 3.61 11.22 -9.76
C LEU A 38 3.77 12.00 -8.45
N ALA A 39 4.31 11.35 -7.42
CA ALA A 39 4.55 12.00 -6.14
C ALA A 39 5.53 13.16 -6.29
N GLY A 40 6.59 12.98 -7.07
CA GLY A 40 7.57 14.05 -7.34
C GLY A 40 6.96 15.19 -8.13
N GLU A 41 6.22 14.88 -9.20
CA GLU A 41 5.56 15.88 -10.02
C GLU A 41 4.52 16.69 -9.24
N SER A 42 3.86 16.06 -8.30
CA SER A 42 2.81 16.70 -7.47
C SER A 42 3.36 17.34 -6.20
N HIS A 43 4.67 17.34 -6.02
CA HIS A 43 5.34 17.93 -4.86
C HIS A 43 4.82 17.37 -3.53
N MET A 44 4.60 16.06 -3.49
CA MET A 44 4.19 15.38 -2.26
C MET A 44 5.31 15.44 -1.22
N GLN A 45 4.95 15.61 0.04
CA GLN A 45 5.91 15.59 1.13
C GLN A 45 6.08 14.21 1.74
N MET A 46 5.01 13.45 1.79
CA MET A 46 5.01 12.14 2.42
C MET A 46 3.99 11.24 1.77
N ILE A 47 4.39 10.01 1.49
CA ILE A 47 3.48 8.98 0.96
C ILE A 47 3.70 7.66 1.69
N SER A 48 2.70 6.78 1.59
CA SER A 48 2.85 5.38 1.96
C SER A 48 2.14 4.52 0.93
N ILE A 49 2.84 3.51 0.42
CA ILE A 49 2.26 2.50 -0.45
C ILE A 49 1.74 1.38 0.46
N THR A 50 0.41 1.24 0.50
CA THR A 50 -0.28 0.34 1.41
C THR A 50 -1.00 -0.76 0.64
N ASP A 51 -0.23 -1.59 -0.06
CA ASP A 51 -0.78 -2.69 -0.84
C ASP A 51 -1.51 -3.70 0.04
N HIS A 52 -2.44 -4.42 -0.55
CA HIS A 52 -3.18 -5.47 0.14
C HIS A 52 -2.26 -6.66 0.48
N ASP A 53 -2.04 -6.89 1.76
CA ASP A 53 -1.40 -8.09 2.30
C ASP A 53 -0.02 -8.39 1.73
N THR A 54 0.72 -7.35 1.32
CA THR A 54 2.08 -7.54 0.80
C THR A 54 2.93 -6.28 0.99
N PHE A 55 4.22 -6.48 1.26
CA PHE A 55 5.24 -5.43 1.24
C PHE A 55 6.08 -5.47 -0.04
N ALA A 56 5.64 -6.21 -1.07
CA ALA A 56 6.46 -6.44 -2.25
C ALA A 56 6.90 -5.15 -2.95
N ALA A 57 6.08 -4.10 -2.91
CA ALA A 57 6.43 -2.80 -3.49
C ALA A 57 7.73 -2.24 -2.92
N TYR A 58 8.02 -2.51 -1.66
CA TYR A 58 9.21 -1.97 -0.98
C TYR A 58 10.51 -2.64 -1.42
N GLN A 59 10.44 -3.74 -2.16
CA GLN A 59 11.61 -4.36 -2.79
C GLN A 59 12.05 -3.60 -4.06
N HIS A 60 11.20 -2.73 -4.59
CA HIS A 60 11.44 -1.99 -5.81
C HIS A 60 11.70 -0.50 -5.59
N ILE A 61 11.89 -0.09 -4.35
CA ILE A 61 12.06 1.32 -4.00
C ILE A 61 13.51 1.75 -4.24
N PRO A 62 13.73 2.80 -5.03
CA PRO A 62 15.06 3.40 -5.19
C PRO A 62 15.35 4.34 -4.02
N TYR A 63 15.75 3.78 -2.89
CA TYR A 63 15.88 4.54 -1.64
C TYR A 63 16.87 5.71 -1.72
N ASP A 64 17.81 5.67 -2.68
CA ASP A 64 18.80 6.73 -2.85
C ASP A 64 18.25 7.97 -3.57
N THR A 65 17.09 7.84 -4.22
CA THR A 65 16.54 8.89 -5.09
C THR A 65 15.06 9.15 -4.85
N LEU A 66 14.62 9.05 -3.59
CA LEU A 66 13.21 9.27 -3.26
C LEU A 66 12.81 10.74 -3.47
N PRO A 67 11.66 11.00 -4.11
CA PRO A 67 11.17 12.37 -4.28
C PRO A 67 10.58 12.96 -3.01
N CYS A 68 10.25 12.14 -2.02
CA CYS A 68 9.61 12.57 -0.79
C CYS A 68 9.83 11.54 0.31
N THR A 69 9.32 11.81 1.49
CA THR A 69 9.36 10.85 2.60
C THR A 69 8.43 9.68 2.29
N LEU A 70 8.97 8.47 2.37
CA LEU A 70 8.20 7.24 2.18
C LEU A 70 8.12 6.49 3.50
N ILE A 71 6.89 6.27 3.96
CA ILE A 71 6.62 5.48 5.17
C ILE A 71 6.18 4.09 4.74
N LYS A 72 6.86 3.06 5.24
CA LYS A 72 6.48 1.68 4.94
C LYS A 72 5.14 1.35 5.56
N GLY A 73 4.18 0.98 4.72
CA GLY A 73 2.82 0.69 5.14
C GLY A 73 2.24 -0.52 4.44
N ILE A 74 1.08 -0.94 4.91
CA ILE A 74 0.36 -2.08 4.36
C ILE A 74 -1.12 -1.96 4.70
N GLU A 75 -1.97 -2.52 3.84
CA GLU A 75 -3.40 -2.69 4.14
C GLU A 75 -3.67 -4.17 4.36
N ILE A 76 -3.90 -4.55 5.62
CA ILE A 76 -4.10 -5.95 6.01
C ILE A 76 -5.57 -6.30 5.92
N SER A 77 -5.87 -7.39 5.19
CA SER A 77 -7.21 -7.96 5.16
C SER A 77 -7.48 -8.73 6.44
N ALA A 78 -8.56 -8.39 7.12
CA ALA A 78 -8.96 -9.01 8.38
C ALA A 78 -10.45 -9.30 8.39
N TYR A 79 -10.90 -10.06 9.36
CA TYR A 79 -12.31 -10.38 9.52
C TYR A 79 -12.77 -10.10 10.94
N ASP A 80 -13.85 -9.31 11.06
CA ASP A 80 -14.46 -9.03 12.34
C ASP A 80 -15.55 -10.10 12.61
N HIS A 81 -15.24 -11.03 13.49
CA HIS A 81 -16.14 -12.13 13.81
C HIS A 81 -17.38 -11.68 14.61
N VAL A 82 -17.31 -10.55 15.29
CA VAL A 82 -18.46 -10.00 16.02
C VAL A 82 -19.44 -9.35 15.06
N ALA A 83 -18.95 -8.44 14.21
CA ALA A 83 -19.77 -7.78 13.21
C ALA A 83 -20.01 -8.64 11.95
N LYS A 84 -19.32 -9.77 11.82
CA LYS A 84 -19.42 -10.71 10.70
C LYS A 84 -19.17 -10.04 9.37
N ARG A 85 -18.06 -9.29 9.27
CA ARG A 85 -17.71 -8.60 8.03
C ARG A 85 -16.20 -8.53 7.86
N GLN A 86 -15.76 -8.37 6.61
CA GLN A 86 -14.37 -8.08 6.32
C GLN A 86 -14.04 -6.65 6.71
N VAL A 87 -12.83 -6.45 7.22
CA VAL A 87 -12.28 -5.14 7.54
C VAL A 87 -10.87 -5.05 6.98
N HIS A 88 -10.44 -3.84 6.66
CA HIS A 88 -9.07 -3.58 6.23
C HIS A 88 -8.38 -2.71 7.26
N ILE A 89 -7.19 -3.12 7.66
CA ILE A 89 -6.43 -2.43 8.71
C ILE A 89 -5.17 -1.86 8.06
N LEU A 90 -5.02 -0.54 8.13
CA LEU A 90 -3.82 0.14 7.65
C LEU A 90 -2.77 0.15 8.74
N GLY A 91 -1.57 -0.31 8.41
CA GLY A 91 -0.44 -0.30 9.32
C GLY A 91 0.72 0.49 8.73
N TYR A 92 1.47 1.18 9.57
CA TYR A 92 2.54 2.07 9.14
C TYR A 92 3.76 1.99 10.06
N GLY A 93 4.92 2.40 9.51
CA GLY A 93 6.10 2.60 10.32
C GLY A 93 6.88 1.33 10.63
N PHE A 94 6.81 0.36 9.73
CA PHE A 94 7.52 -0.92 9.91
C PHE A 94 9.00 -0.79 9.62
N GLY A 95 9.82 -1.54 10.37
CA GLY A 95 11.23 -1.70 10.08
C GLY A 95 11.49 -2.72 8.98
N GLU A 96 12.75 -3.10 8.80
CA GLU A 96 13.12 -4.06 7.74
C GLU A 96 12.61 -5.47 8.03
N ALA A 97 12.63 -5.89 9.30
CA ALA A 97 12.18 -7.23 9.70
C ALA A 97 10.77 -7.14 10.27
N THR A 98 9.82 -7.83 9.65
CA THR A 98 8.41 -7.82 10.05
C THR A 98 7.84 -9.25 10.05
N PRO A 99 8.41 -10.18 10.85
CA PRO A 99 8.02 -11.59 10.75
C PRO A 99 6.55 -11.85 11.12
N HIS A 100 6.00 -11.11 12.08
CA HIS A 100 4.61 -11.30 12.48
C HIS A 100 3.64 -10.79 11.42
N VAL A 101 3.93 -9.65 10.83
CA VAL A 101 3.10 -9.09 9.74
C VAL A 101 3.21 -9.97 8.50
N ASP A 102 4.42 -10.44 8.18
CA ASP A 102 4.63 -11.34 7.05
C ASP A 102 3.82 -12.63 7.20
N ALA A 103 3.74 -13.18 8.41
CA ALA A 103 2.94 -14.36 8.68
C ALA A 103 1.45 -14.09 8.48
N LEU A 104 0.96 -12.92 8.89
CA LEU A 104 -0.43 -12.51 8.66
C LEU A 104 -0.72 -12.37 7.17
N CYS A 105 0.21 -11.79 6.42
CA CYS A 105 0.07 -11.62 4.96
C CYS A 105 0.00 -12.98 4.26
N GLU A 106 0.86 -13.92 4.63
CA GLU A 106 0.83 -15.26 4.07
C GLU A 106 -0.50 -15.96 4.35
N ALA A 107 -1.00 -15.84 5.58
CA ALA A 107 -2.28 -16.44 5.96
C ALA A 107 -3.43 -15.83 5.15
N ALA A 108 -3.45 -14.51 4.97
CA ALA A 108 -4.47 -13.82 4.19
C ALA A 108 -4.45 -14.25 2.72
N LEU A 109 -3.26 -14.37 2.13
CA LEU A 109 -3.12 -14.78 0.73
C LEU A 109 -3.56 -16.24 0.54
N ARG A 110 -3.20 -17.14 1.46
CA ARG A 110 -3.62 -18.54 1.40
C ARG A 110 -5.14 -18.66 1.50
N GLN A 111 -5.75 -17.91 2.40
CA GLN A 111 -7.20 -17.93 2.57
C GLN A 111 -7.91 -17.41 1.32
N ARG A 112 -7.40 -16.34 0.73
CA ARG A 112 -7.95 -15.77 -0.51
C ARG A 112 -7.86 -16.76 -1.66
N ASN A 113 -6.74 -17.43 -1.82
CA ASN A 113 -6.55 -18.43 -2.87
C ASN A 113 -7.49 -19.64 -2.67
N SER A 114 -7.66 -20.07 -1.41
CA SER A 114 -8.57 -21.15 -1.07
C SER A 114 -10.01 -20.80 -1.42
N ILE A 115 -10.45 -19.59 -1.07
CA ILE A 115 -11.80 -19.11 -1.40
C ILE A 115 -12.00 -19.07 -2.92
N SER A 116 -11.00 -18.60 -3.66
CA SER A 116 -11.07 -18.54 -5.12
C SER A 116 -11.29 -19.91 -5.75
N LEU A 117 -10.65 -20.95 -5.21
CA LEU A 117 -10.83 -22.31 -5.68
C LEU A 117 -12.26 -22.83 -5.44
N TRP A 118 -12.87 -22.43 -4.35
CA TRP A 118 -14.23 -22.85 -4.01
C TRP A 118 -15.32 -22.10 -4.76
N GLN A 119 -15.01 -20.93 -5.31
CA GLN A 119 -15.98 -20.09 -6.00
C GLN A 119 -16.06 -20.33 -7.51
N VAL A 120 -15.28 -21.23 -8.02
CA VAL A 120 -15.26 -21.53 -9.47
C VAL A 120 -16.50 -22.33 -9.93
#